data_7eaa9c9046f1bd8303def5597729c7fe
#
_entry.id   7eaa9c9046f1bd8303def5597729c7fe
#
_cell.length_a   1.000
_cell.length_b   1.000
_cell.length_c   1.000
_cell.angle_alpha   90.00
_cell.angle_beta   90.00
_cell.angle_gamma   90.00
#
_symmetry.space_group_name_H-M   'P 1'
#
loop_
_entity.id
_entity.type
_entity.pdbx_description
1 polymer ?
#
loop_
_entity_poly.entity_id
_entity_poly.type
_entity_poly.pdbx_seq_one_letter_code
_entity_poly.pdbx_strand_id
1 'polypeptide(L)'
;MKMQFWGVRGYVPTPGAEYLRYGGNTCCTALYGAGGEMVVLDTGTGFCQLGDTLMAREFGLGGGEMTLLITHTYWDHILGLPFPGLVHIPGNRLHIYGPDSTRGSLEMVYNGMLSPVYSPVYGLAHIGATHSFQPISTDPFQVGGMRVSAMPLSRRNHSPIWAYRVEEGRRAVVYITDVRYTDDQIWKQALQFAAGAQVLVHSAPYTRTEQVQDYGHSRVEDAIELAHEAAVERLVIFHHAQSRTDDQLDALVSSYRRQLTDEESPLIFDAAREGDVVEVEITMVVEVASFAGNFDHHHDPSPARSRT
;
A
#
# COMPACT_ATOMS: atom_id res chain seq x y z
N MET A 1 -1.21 2.17 -13.72
CA MET A 1 -0.83 2.69 -12.37
C MET A 1 0.44 1.98 -11.92
N LYS A 2 1.35 2.69 -11.30
CA LYS A 2 2.63 2.17 -10.81
C LYS A 2 2.76 2.45 -9.32
N MET A 3 3.28 1.52 -8.55
CA MET A 3 3.55 1.66 -7.13
C MET A 3 5.04 1.49 -6.86
N GLN A 4 5.63 2.30 -5.97
CA GLN A 4 7.03 2.21 -5.58
C GLN A 4 7.19 2.36 -4.06
N PHE A 5 8.02 1.49 -3.48
CA PHE A 5 8.34 1.53 -2.05
C PHE A 5 9.57 2.39 -1.80
N TRP A 6 9.48 3.29 -0.82
CA TRP A 6 10.55 4.19 -0.37
C TRP A 6 10.96 3.95 1.08
N GLY A 7 10.08 3.31 1.85
CA GLY A 7 10.33 2.87 3.21
C GLY A 7 9.43 1.72 3.57
N VAL A 8 10.01 0.69 4.18
CA VAL A 8 9.37 -0.61 4.37
C VAL A 8 9.47 -1.14 5.81
N ARG A 9 10.19 -0.43 6.69
CA ARG A 9 10.39 -0.82 8.09
C ARG A 9 9.30 -0.28 8.99
N GLY A 10 8.99 -1.04 10.03
CA GLY A 10 8.13 -0.60 11.12
C GLY A 10 8.92 -0.06 12.31
N TYR A 11 8.24 0.72 13.14
CA TYR A 11 8.68 1.28 14.42
C TYR A 11 9.77 2.36 14.31
N VAL A 12 10.98 2.02 13.84
CA VAL A 12 12.11 2.95 13.74
C VAL A 12 12.95 2.65 12.51
N PRO A 13 13.67 3.63 11.97
CA PRO A 13 14.66 3.40 10.93
C PRO A 13 15.71 2.38 11.38
N THR A 14 16.08 1.47 10.51
CA THR A 14 16.97 0.36 10.82
C THR A 14 18.21 0.42 9.93
N PRO A 15 19.27 1.16 10.34
CA PRO A 15 20.53 1.19 9.62
C PRO A 15 21.34 -0.08 9.89
N GLY A 16 22.12 -0.53 8.91
CA GLY A 16 23.02 -1.67 9.05
C GLY A 16 23.18 -2.44 7.74
N ALA A 17 24.32 -3.09 7.56
CA ALA A 17 24.64 -3.83 6.33
C ALA A 17 23.67 -4.99 6.09
N GLU A 18 23.12 -5.56 7.16
CA GLU A 18 22.17 -6.66 7.16
C GLU A 18 20.73 -6.27 6.74
N TYR A 19 20.49 -4.97 6.48
CA TYR A 19 19.17 -4.43 6.11
C TYR A 19 19.17 -3.74 4.75
N LEU A 20 20.30 -3.71 4.04
CA LEU A 20 20.46 -2.91 2.81
C LEU A 20 19.65 -3.42 1.61
N ARG A 21 19.37 -4.73 1.55
CA ARG A 21 18.65 -5.32 0.40
C ARG A 21 17.15 -5.03 0.44
N TYR A 22 16.56 -4.98 1.63
CA TYR A 22 15.17 -4.60 1.80
C TYR A 22 15.00 -3.12 2.11
N GLY A 23 16.00 -2.50 2.71
CA GLY A 23 15.99 -1.11 3.11
C GLY A 23 15.71 -0.93 4.60
N GLY A 24 16.10 0.23 5.13
CA GLY A 24 16.05 0.56 6.55
C GLY A 24 15.10 1.72 6.89
N ASN A 25 14.45 2.35 5.90
CA ASN A 25 13.55 3.46 6.14
C ASN A 25 12.16 3.01 6.56
N THR A 26 11.49 3.86 7.33
CA THR A 26 10.11 3.61 7.76
C THR A 26 9.10 4.02 6.69
N CYS A 27 7.86 3.64 6.89
CA CYS A 27 6.76 3.56 5.93
C CYS A 27 6.63 4.75 4.97
N CYS A 28 6.82 4.49 3.69
CA CYS A 28 6.52 5.43 2.62
C CYS A 28 6.33 4.66 1.30
N THR A 29 5.16 4.79 0.69
CA THR A 29 4.85 4.14 -0.59
C THR A 29 4.23 5.15 -1.54
N ALA A 30 4.76 5.30 -2.75
CA ALA A 30 4.25 6.22 -3.76
C ALA A 30 3.47 5.48 -4.84
N LEU A 31 2.32 6.02 -5.21
CA LEU A 31 1.51 5.59 -6.35
C LEU A 31 1.55 6.68 -7.43
N TYR A 32 1.79 6.28 -8.65
CA TYR A 32 1.85 7.15 -9.82
C TYR A 32 0.71 6.78 -10.77
N GLY A 33 -0.17 7.72 -11.05
CA GLY A 33 -1.24 7.60 -12.02
C GLY A 33 -0.75 7.79 -13.45
N ALA A 34 -1.56 7.37 -14.40
CA ALA A 34 -1.25 7.49 -15.83
C ALA A 34 -1.19 8.95 -16.30
N GLY A 35 -1.87 9.86 -15.64
CA GLY A 35 -1.85 11.31 -15.91
C GLY A 35 -0.69 12.05 -15.27
N GLY A 36 0.18 11.36 -14.52
CA GLY A 36 1.32 11.95 -13.81
C GLY A 36 1.03 12.41 -12.38
N GLU A 37 -0.21 12.23 -11.91
CA GLU A 37 -0.58 12.48 -10.53
C GLU A 37 0.12 11.53 -9.57
N MET A 38 0.41 12.01 -8.36
CA MET A 38 1.12 11.24 -7.34
C MET A 38 0.33 11.22 -6.01
N VAL A 39 0.13 10.00 -5.51
CA VAL A 39 -0.39 9.73 -4.17
C VAL A 39 0.69 9.04 -3.36
N VAL A 40 0.99 9.54 -2.17
CA VAL A 40 1.98 8.96 -1.25
C VAL A 40 1.25 8.48 0.00
N LEU A 41 1.45 7.21 0.34
CA LEU A 41 0.91 6.55 1.51
C LEU A 41 1.97 6.57 2.61
N ASP A 42 1.68 7.31 3.68
CA ASP A 42 2.54 7.63 4.80
C ASP A 42 3.83 8.40 4.44
N THR A 43 4.34 9.13 5.41
CA THR A 43 5.53 9.98 5.29
C THR A 43 6.57 9.65 6.37
N GLY A 44 6.84 8.35 6.56
CA GLY A 44 7.97 7.90 7.38
C GLY A 44 9.30 8.34 6.77
N THR A 45 10.42 7.83 7.29
CA THR A 45 11.75 8.31 6.83
C THR A 45 12.02 8.01 5.35
N GLY A 46 11.31 7.04 4.74
CA GLY A 46 11.36 6.81 3.29
C GLY A 46 10.93 8.02 2.45
N PHE A 47 10.13 8.93 3.01
CA PHE A 47 9.74 10.18 2.36
C PHE A 47 10.94 11.10 2.08
N CYS A 48 12.02 11.00 2.85
CA CYS A 48 13.27 11.75 2.59
C CYS A 48 13.89 11.33 1.25
N GLN A 49 14.03 10.02 1.00
CA GLN A 49 14.58 9.53 -0.28
C GLN A 49 13.68 9.84 -1.47
N LEU A 50 12.36 9.69 -1.30
CA LEU A 50 11.39 10.12 -2.32
C LEU A 50 11.59 11.59 -2.63
N GLY A 51 11.66 12.43 -1.60
CA GLY A 51 11.84 13.87 -1.75
C GLY A 51 13.12 14.24 -2.46
N ASP A 52 14.25 13.64 -2.10
CA ASP A 52 15.54 13.87 -2.77
C ASP A 52 15.47 13.50 -4.26
N THR A 53 14.79 12.40 -4.60
CA THR A 53 14.60 12.00 -5.99
C THR A 53 13.75 13.01 -6.77
N LEU A 54 12.70 13.54 -6.15
CA LEU A 54 11.78 14.50 -6.75
C LEU A 54 12.41 15.89 -6.92
N MET A 55 13.45 16.23 -6.13
CA MET A 55 14.18 17.49 -6.29
C MET A 55 14.85 17.67 -7.66
N ALA A 56 15.15 16.56 -8.35
CA ALA A 56 15.69 16.61 -9.71
C ALA A 56 14.63 16.92 -10.79
N ARG A 57 13.36 17.12 -10.41
CA ARG A 57 12.21 17.33 -11.30
C ARG A 57 11.50 18.64 -10.94
N GLU A 58 10.21 18.73 -11.30
CA GLU A 58 9.35 19.90 -11.06
C GLU A 58 9.33 20.37 -9.59
N PHE A 59 9.51 19.47 -8.63
CA PHE A 59 9.57 19.82 -7.21
C PHE A 59 10.79 20.68 -6.86
N GLY A 60 11.93 20.47 -7.51
CA GLY A 60 13.10 21.32 -7.30
C GLY A 60 12.93 22.73 -7.85
N LEU A 61 11.96 22.94 -8.74
CA LEU A 61 11.63 24.22 -9.36
C LEU A 61 10.40 24.89 -8.74
N GLY A 62 9.77 24.30 -7.73
CA GLY A 62 8.57 24.82 -7.08
C GLY A 62 7.28 24.61 -7.88
N GLY A 63 7.28 23.68 -8.85
CA GLY A 63 6.11 23.33 -9.64
C GLY A 63 5.46 22.00 -9.29
N GLY A 64 5.96 21.32 -8.26
CA GLY A 64 5.49 19.98 -7.88
C GLY A 64 4.17 20.00 -7.11
N GLU A 65 3.39 18.94 -7.29
CA GLU A 65 2.14 18.71 -6.56
C GLU A 65 2.00 17.24 -6.20
N MET A 66 1.59 16.94 -4.97
CA MET A 66 1.32 15.58 -4.51
C MET A 66 0.23 15.52 -3.46
N THR A 67 -0.41 14.36 -3.37
CA THR A 67 -1.37 14.04 -2.31
C THR A 67 -0.75 13.05 -1.33
N LEU A 68 -0.73 13.41 -0.05
CA LEU A 68 -0.24 12.57 1.04
C LEU A 68 -1.43 11.99 1.80
N LEU A 69 -1.45 10.68 1.97
CA LEU A 69 -2.49 9.94 2.69
C LEU A 69 -1.86 9.33 3.94
N ILE A 70 -2.19 9.87 5.09
CA ILE A 70 -1.62 9.44 6.38
C ILE A 70 -2.56 8.43 7.03
N THR A 71 -2.07 7.24 7.30
CA THR A 71 -2.87 6.17 7.93
C THR A 71 -3.12 6.43 9.40
N HIS A 72 -2.11 6.89 10.11
CA HIS A 72 -2.15 7.29 11.52
C HIS A 72 -0.87 8.09 11.88
N THR A 73 -0.80 8.59 13.11
CA THR A 73 0.22 9.56 13.52
C THR A 73 1.32 8.99 14.40
N TYR A 74 1.70 7.71 14.22
CA TYR A 74 2.90 7.19 14.87
C TYR A 74 4.16 7.66 14.12
N TRP A 75 5.28 7.73 14.84
CA TRP A 75 6.52 8.30 14.35
C TRP A 75 6.98 7.70 13.01
N ASP A 76 6.91 6.40 12.88
CA ASP A 76 7.34 5.67 11.69
C ASP A 76 6.48 5.93 10.44
N HIS A 77 5.32 6.56 10.60
CA HIS A 77 4.43 6.94 9.50
C HIS A 77 4.44 8.45 9.17
N ILE A 78 5.02 9.30 10.04
CA ILE A 78 4.94 10.76 9.85
C ILE A 78 6.30 11.47 9.95
N LEU A 79 7.34 10.81 10.47
CA LEU A 79 8.60 11.47 10.85
C LEU A 79 9.32 12.14 9.67
N GLY A 80 9.20 11.61 8.47
CA GLY A 80 9.95 12.08 7.30
C GLY A 80 9.47 13.40 6.69
N LEU A 81 8.22 13.82 6.92
CA LEU A 81 7.64 14.98 6.23
C LEU A 81 8.46 16.28 6.35
N PRO A 82 9.03 16.65 7.51
CA PRO A 82 9.71 17.94 7.65
C PRO A 82 11.07 18.07 6.94
N PHE A 83 11.66 16.96 6.51
CA PHE A 83 13.09 16.95 6.14
C PHE A 83 13.40 17.15 4.66
N PRO A 84 12.62 16.62 3.67
CA PRO A 84 12.96 16.76 2.26
C PRO A 84 12.98 18.21 1.80
N GLY A 85 13.96 18.54 0.95
CA GLY A 85 14.10 19.88 0.39
C GLY A 85 12.83 20.41 -0.28
N LEU A 86 12.05 19.53 -0.92
CA LEU A 86 10.82 19.90 -1.62
C LEU A 86 9.75 20.58 -0.74
N VAL A 87 9.69 20.26 0.57
CA VAL A 87 8.71 20.89 1.48
C VAL A 87 9.09 22.33 1.83
N HIS A 88 10.34 22.73 1.58
CA HIS A 88 10.86 24.06 1.85
C HIS A 88 10.88 24.98 0.60
N ILE A 89 10.53 24.46 -0.59
CA ILE A 89 10.52 25.22 -1.83
C ILE A 89 9.15 25.85 -2.06
N PRO A 90 9.04 27.20 -2.11
CA PRO A 90 7.82 27.88 -2.46
C PRO A 90 7.30 27.49 -3.84
N GLY A 91 5.97 27.35 -3.96
CA GLY A 91 5.31 26.96 -5.20
C GLY A 91 4.94 25.48 -5.26
N ASN A 92 5.64 24.59 -4.54
CA ASN A 92 5.18 23.22 -4.37
C ASN A 92 3.87 23.16 -3.59
N ARG A 93 3.01 22.17 -3.89
CA ARG A 93 1.69 21.98 -3.26
C ARG A 93 1.58 20.57 -2.67
N LEU A 94 1.25 20.50 -1.38
CA LEU A 94 1.08 19.27 -0.62
C LEU A 94 -0.37 19.22 -0.10
N HIS A 95 -1.15 18.25 -0.59
CA HIS A 95 -2.49 17.97 -0.11
C HIS A 95 -2.45 16.81 0.88
N ILE A 96 -2.62 17.09 2.16
CA ILE A 96 -2.37 16.13 3.24
C ILE A 96 -3.70 15.71 3.85
N TYR A 97 -4.05 14.44 3.66
CA TYR A 97 -5.24 13.82 4.21
C TYR A 97 -4.85 12.84 5.31
N GLY A 98 -5.59 12.82 6.39
CA GLY A 98 -5.34 11.86 7.46
C GLY A 98 -6.29 12.01 8.63
N PRO A 99 -6.10 11.21 9.69
CA PRO A 99 -7.03 11.19 10.80
C PRO A 99 -6.98 12.47 11.63
N ASP A 100 -8.14 13.05 11.85
CA ASP A 100 -8.35 13.88 13.02
C ASP A 100 -8.75 13.00 14.21
N SER A 101 -8.28 13.33 15.36
CA SER A 101 -8.58 12.62 16.60
C SER A 101 -9.18 13.54 17.64
N THR A 102 -9.76 12.97 18.67
CA THR A 102 -10.21 13.72 19.86
C THR A 102 -9.06 14.41 20.60
N ARG A 103 -7.82 14.09 20.26
CA ARG A 103 -6.58 14.63 20.86
C ARG A 103 -5.96 15.75 20.02
N GLY A 104 -6.47 16.00 18.82
CA GLY A 104 -5.98 17.05 17.92
C GLY A 104 -6.11 16.68 16.46
N SER A 105 -6.04 17.69 15.60
CA SER A 105 -6.01 17.53 14.15
C SER A 105 -4.64 17.05 13.67
N LEU A 106 -4.59 16.49 12.46
CA LEU A 106 -3.34 16.13 11.80
C LEU A 106 -2.39 17.33 11.68
N GLU A 107 -2.92 18.51 11.38
CA GLU A 107 -2.16 19.76 11.35
C GLU A 107 -1.47 20.07 12.69
N MET A 108 -2.20 19.90 13.82
CA MET A 108 -1.61 20.07 15.15
C MET A 108 -0.49 19.11 15.41
N VAL A 109 -0.58 17.86 14.96
CA VAL A 109 0.46 16.87 15.10
C VAL A 109 1.74 17.31 14.38
N TYR A 110 1.65 17.67 13.11
CA TYR A 110 2.81 18.13 12.34
C TYR A 110 3.37 19.45 12.86
N ASN A 111 2.52 20.39 13.25
CA ASN A 111 2.99 21.64 13.87
C ASN A 111 3.72 21.37 15.19
N GLY A 112 3.24 20.40 15.98
CA GLY A 112 3.91 19.95 17.19
C GLY A 112 5.29 19.31 16.95
N MET A 113 5.43 18.52 15.86
CA MET A 113 6.73 17.97 15.45
C MET A 113 7.76 19.06 15.11
N LEU A 114 7.29 20.19 14.62
CA LEU A 114 8.10 21.35 14.27
C LEU A 114 8.24 22.35 15.44
N SER A 115 8.05 21.90 16.68
CA SER A 115 8.28 22.73 17.86
C SER A 115 9.77 23.16 17.95
N PRO A 116 10.05 24.42 18.29
CA PRO A 116 11.43 24.93 18.42
C PRO A 116 12.25 24.24 19.53
N VAL A 117 11.62 23.42 20.35
CA VAL A 117 12.31 22.61 21.38
C VAL A 117 13.19 21.55 20.75
N TYR A 118 12.80 20.99 19.57
CA TYR A 118 13.50 19.90 18.91
C TYR A 118 13.58 20.01 17.38
N SER A 119 13.07 21.09 16.80
CA SER A 119 13.13 21.35 15.36
C SER A 119 13.78 22.70 15.07
N PRO A 120 14.69 22.78 14.09
CA PRO A 120 15.21 24.08 13.62
C PRO A 120 14.18 24.83 12.75
N VAL A 121 13.15 24.14 12.26
CA VAL A 121 12.00 24.74 11.55
C VAL A 121 10.88 24.97 12.56
N TYR A 122 10.47 26.22 12.70
CA TYR A 122 9.55 26.63 13.78
C TYR A 122 8.10 26.61 13.30
N GLY A 123 7.51 25.42 13.26
CA GLY A 123 6.12 25.25 12.87
C GLY A 123 5.89 25.24 11.36
N LEU A 124 4.70 24.84 10.96
CA LEU A 124 4.29 24.70 9.56
C LEU A 124 4.39 26.03 8.77
N ALA A 125 4.23 27.16 9.43
CA ALA A 125 4.34 28.49 8.79
C ALA A 125 5.75 28.76 8.20
N HIS A 126 6.78 28.02 8.57
CA HIS A 126 8.14 28.16 8.06
C HIS A 126 8.45 27.13 6.95
N ILE A 127 7.50 26.29 6.59
CA ILE A 127 7.59 25.42 5.42
C ILE A 127 7.24 26.23 4.16
N GLY A 128 8.12 26.21 3.15
CA GLY A 128 7.95 27.02 1.95
C GLY A 128 6.85 26.53 1.00
N ALA A 129 6.63 25.21 0.93
CA ALA A 129 5.55 24.65 0.12
C ALA A 129 4.17 25.03 0.67
N THR A 130 3.21 25.27 -0.22
CA THR A 130 1.80 25.39 0.18
C THR A 130 1.32 24.02 0.63
N HIS A 131 0.73 23.95 1.82
CA HIS A 131 0.18 22.74 2.38
C HIS A 131 -1.27 22.93 2.82
N SER A 132 -2.10 21.91 2.59
CA SER A 132 -3.47 21.85 3.07
C SER A 132 -3.70 20.59 3.84
N PHE A 133 -4.23 20.69 5.06
CA PHE A 133 -4.61 19.54 5.88
C PHE A 133 -6.12 19.33 5.77
N GLN A 134 -6.52 18.12 5.49
CA GLN A 134 -7.91 17.73 5.39
C GLN A 134 -8.18 16.46 6.21
N PRO A 135 -9.22 16.44 7.06
CA PRO A 135 -9.60 15.23 7.75
C PRO A 135 -10.05 14.17 6.73
N ILE A 136 -9.55 12.97 6.87
CA ILE A 136 -9.99 11.86 6.04
C ILE A 136 -11.38 11.38 6.48
N SER A 137 -12.22 11.06 5.52
CA SER A 137 -13.55 10.47 5.74
C SER A 137 -13.72 9.19 4.92
N THR A 138 -14.85 8.51 5.09
CA THR A 138 -15.22 7.36 4.26
C THR A 138 -15.74 7.75 2.88
N ASP A 139 -15.97 9.04 2.62
CA ASP A 139 -16.40 9.52 1.32
C ASP A 139 -15.23 9.47 0.33
N PRO A 140 -15.37 8.78 -0.81
CA PRO A 140 -14.32 8.73 -1.80
C PRO A 140 -14.07 10.07 -2.48
N PHE A 141 -12.80 10.33 -2.86
CA PHE A 141 -12.42 11.52 -3.60
C PHE A 141 -11.49 11.21 -4.77
N GLN A 142 -11.23 12.19 -5.63
CA GLN A 142 -10.40 12.04 -6.82
C GLN A 142 -9.05 12.75 -6.65
N VAL A 143 -8.00 12.10 -7.14
CA VAL A 143 -6.68 12.69 -7.34
C VAL A 143 -6.33 12.45 -8.82
N GLY A 144 -6.64 13.41 -9.66
CA GLY A 144 -6.56 13.23 -11.11
C GLY A 144 -7.41 12.05 -11.59
N GLY A 145 -6.78 11.09 -12.26
CA GLY A 145 -7.43 9.85 -12.72
C GLY A 145 -7.62 8.77 -11.65
N MET A 146 -7.04 8.96 -10.46
CA MET A 146 -7.10 8.00 -9.36
C MET A 146 -8.27 8.32 -8.42
N ARG A 147 -9.09 7.32 -8.10
CA ARG A 147 -10.12 7.39 -7.06
C ARG A 147 -9.57 6.83 -5.76
N VAL A 148 -9.64 7.63 -4.71
CA VAL A 148 -9.21 7.26 -3.35
C VAL A 148 -10.41 6.97 -2.48
N SER A 149 -10.43 5.80 -1.86
CA SER A 149 -11.38 5.44 -0.80
C SER A 149 -10.60 5.17 0.48
N ALA A 150 -11.18 5.50 1.62
CA ALA A 150 -10.57 5.28 2.93
C ALA A 150 -11.54 4.60 3.88
N MET A 151 -11.02 3.75 4.76
CA MET A 151 -11.82 3.02 5.74
C MET A 151 -11.11 3.01 7.09
N PRO A 152 -11.78 3.41 8.18
CA PRO A 152 -11.20 3.30 9.51
C PRO A 152 -11.24 1.85 9.99
N LEU A 153 -10.07 1.31 10.36
CA LEU A 153 -9.95 0.03 11.05
C LEU A 153 -9.75 0.31 12.54
N SER A 154 -10.75 -0.02 13.33
CA SER A 154 -10.76 0.35 14.75
C SER A 154 -9.78 -0.52 15.55
N ARG A 155 -8.97 0.13 16.40
CA ARG A 155 -8.27 -0.51 17.52
C ARG A 155 -9.03 -0.22 18.81
N ARG A 156 -9.23 -1.26 19.63
CA ARG A 156 -9.76 -1.03 20.99
C ARG A 156 -8.87 -0.03 21.73
N ASN A 157 -9.47 1.04 22.25
CA ASN A 157 -8.82 2.10 23.05
C ASN A 157 -7.76 2.98 22.34
N HIS A 158 -7.65 2.92 21.02
CA HIS A 158 -6.73 3.76 20.23
C HIS A 158 -7.47 4.49 19.12
N SER A 159 -6.86 5.55 18.59
CA SER A 159 -7.36 6.19 17.36
C SER A 159 -7.39 5.16 16.24
N PRO A 160 -8.40 5.21 15.36
CA PRO A 160 -8.47 4.30 14.23
C PRO A 160 -7.27 4.47 13.32
N ILE A 161 -6.84 3.37 12.70
CA ILE A 161 -5.92 3.39 11.58
C ILE A 161 -6.76 3.41 10.32
N TRP A 162 -6.37 4.23 9.36
CA TRP A 162 -7.07 4.31 8.10
C TRP A 162 -6.40 3.43 7.05
N ALA A 163 -7.16 2.51 6.48
CA ALA A 163 -6.80 1.79 5.28
C ALA A 163 -7.17 2.63 4.05
N TYR A 164 -6.39 2.51 2.98
CA TYR A 164 -6.62 3.20 1.72
C TYR A 164 -6.77 2.23 0.57
N ARG A 165 -7.72 2.52 -0.33
CA ARG A 165 -7.89 1.87 -1.61
C ARG A 165 -7.79 2.91 -2.71
N VAL A 166 -6.80 2.76 -3.59
CA VAL A 166 -6.55 3.66 -4.71
C VAL A 166 -6.83 2.91 -6.01
N GLU A 167 -7.74 3.44 -6.80
CA GLU A 167 -8.22 2.82 -8.03
C GLU A 167 -7.96 3.73 -9.24
N GLU A 168 -7.50 3.15 -10.34
CA GLU A 168 -7.37 3.81 -11.64
C GLU A 168 -7.94 2.90 -12.74
N GLY A 169 -9.11 3.24 -13.25
CA GLY A 169 -9.88 2.37 -14.14
C GLY A 169 -10.28 1.08 -13.41
N ARG A 170 -9.76 -0.07 -13.86
CA ARG A 170 -10.00 -1.38 -13.22
C ARG A 170 -8.88 -1.84 -12.30
N ARG A 171 -7.83 -1.03 -12.14
CA ARG A 171 -6.69 -1.35 -11.28
C ARG A 171 -6.96 -0.84 -9.87
N ALA A 172 -6.64 -1.65 -8.88
CA ALA A 172 -6.79 -1.29 -7.48
C ALA A 172 -5.58 -1.72 -6.65
N VAL A 173 -5.08 -0.80 -5.84
CA VAL A 173 -4.12 -1.06 -4.77
C VAL A 173 -4.83 -0.80 -3.44
N VAL A 174 -4.73 -1.75 -2.52
CA VAL A 174 -5.21 -1.60 -1.15
C VAL A 174 -4.01 -1.60 -0.20
N TYR A 175 -4.00 -0.64 0.72
CA TYR A 175 -2.95 -0.44 1.71
C TYR A 175 -3.54 -0.55 3.10
N ILE A 176 -3.17 -1.58 3.85
CA ILE A 176 -3.59 -1.85 5.21
C ILE A 176 -2.36 -1.98 6.10
N THR A 177 -2.24 -1.11 7.08
CA THR A 177 -1.12 -1.13 8.01
C THR A 177 -1.59 -1.20 9.46
N ASP A 178 -0.74 -1.70 10.33
CA ASP A 178 -0.82 -1.64 11.80
C ASP A 178 -2.15 -2.10 12.40
N VAL A 179 -2.82 -2.99 11.72
CA VAL A 179 -4.07 -3.59 12.17
C VAL A 179 -3.82 -4.99 12.73
N ARG A 180 -4.59 -5.35 13.73
CA ARG A 180 -4.76 -6.72 14.19
C ARG A 180 -6.23 -7.08 14.15
N TYR A 181 -6.53 -8.21 13.57
CA TYR A 181 -7.90 -8.73 13.48
C TYR A 181 -8.29 -9.38 14.80
N THR A 182 -8.84 -8.57 15.71
CA THR A 182 -9.23 -9.02 17.06
C THR A 182 -10.67 -9.50 17.15
N ASP A 183 -11.46 -9.21 16.13
CA ASP A 183 -12.86 -9.60 16.03
C ASP A 183 -13.31 -9.72 14.55
N ASP A 184 -14.42 -10.43 14.35
CA ASP A 184 -14.98 -10.72 13.03
C ASP A 184 -15.42 -9.46 12.27
N GLN A 185 -15.73 -8.37 12.96
CA GLN A 185 -16.19 -7.16 12.30
C GLN A 185 -15.04 -6.47 11.57
N ILE A 186 -13.88 -6.33 12.21
CA ILE A 186 -12.67 -5.75 11.60
C ILE A 186 -12.23 -6.61 10.42
N TRP A 187 -12.27 -7.95 10.58
CA TRP A 187 -11.96 -8.88 9.50
C TRP A 187 -12.86 -8.68 8.28
N LYS A 188 -14.19 -8.69 8.49
CA LYS A 188 -15.17 -8.50 7.41
C LYS A 188 -15.02 -7.14 6.69
N GLN A 189 -14.71 -6.08 7.44
CA GLN A 189 -14.45 -4.76 6.86
C GLN A 189 -13.21 -4.80 5.98
N ALA A 190 -12.08 -5.33 6.47
CA ALA A 190 -10.85 -5.45 5.71
C ALA A 190 -11.04 -6.33 4.46
N LEU A 191 -11.76 -7.44 4.58
CA LEU A 191 -12.08 -8.36 3.49
C LEU A 191 -12.86 -7.66 2.36
N GLN A 192 -13.93 -6.96 2.71
CA GLN A 192 -14.74 -6.21 1.74
C GLN A 192 -13.94 -5.10 1.08
N PHE A 193 -13.07 -4.44 1.84
CA PHE A 193 -12.27 -3.33 1.34
C PHE A 193 -11.15 -3.79 0.40
N ALA A 194 -10.56 -4.97 0.67
CA ALA A 194 -9.51 -5.56 -0.16
C ALA A 194 -10.05 -6.32 -1.38
N ALA A 195 -11.36 -6.60 -1.44
CA ALA A 195 -11.95 -7.48 -2.44
C ALA A 195 -11.54 -7.14 -3.88
N GLY A 196 -10.99 -8.14 -4.60
CA GLY A 196 -10.60 -8.05 -6.00
C GLY A 196 -9.50 -7.05 -6.32
N ALA A 197 -8.70 -6.63 -5.34
CA ALA A 197 -7.56 -5.75 -5.60
C ALA A 197 -6.45 -6.50 -6.34
N GLN A 198 -5.78 -5.83 -7.29
CA GLN A 198 -4.59 -6.37 -7.93
C GLN A 198 -3.43 -6.48 -6.94
N VAL A 199 -3.31 -5.50 -6.05
CA VAL A 199 -2.25 -5.50 -5.05
C VAL A 199 -2.84 -5.17 -3.67
N LEU A 200 -2.54 -6.01 -2.69
CA LEU A 200 -2.71 -5.73 -1.27
C LEU A 200 -1.34 -5.52 -0.64
N VAL A 201 -1.07 -4.31 -0.15
CA VAL A 201 0.07 -4.01 0.72
C VAL A 201 -0.41 -4.12 2.16
N HIS A 202 0.19 -5.03 2.92
CA HIS A 202 -0.28 -5.34 4.27
C HIS A 202 0.87 -5.43 5.28
N SER A 203 0.74 -4.74 6.42
CA SER A 203 1.73 -4.87 7.48
C SER A 203 1.65 -6.25 8.13
N ALA A 204 2.78 -6.97 8.13
CA ALA A 204 2.87 -8.29 8.74
C ALA A 204 4.30 -8.52 9.28
N PRO A 205 4.70 -7.82 10.37
CA PRO A 205 6.07 -7.88 10.87
C PRO A 205 6.46 -9.25 11.44
N TYR A 206 5.50 -10.09 11.83
CA TYR A 206 5.73 -11.33 12.54
C TYR A 206 4.94 -12.51 11.96
N THR A 207 5.38 -13.73 12.26
CA THR A 207 4.64 -14.97 11.99
C THR A 207 3.86 -15.46 13.23
N ARG A 208 2.92 -16.40 13.06
CA ARG A 208 2.16 -16.99 14.19
C ARG A 208 3.06 -17.77 15.16
N THR A 209 4.21 -18.25 14.73
CA THR A 209 5.15 -19.00 15.56
C THR A 209 6.05 -18.12 16.42
N GLU A 210 6.17 -16.84 16.10
CA GLU A 210 7.01 -15.91 16.83
C GLU A 210 6.31 -15.41 18.10
N GLN A 211 6.99 -15.61 19.24
CA GLN A 211 6.57 -15.08 20.53
C GLN A 211 7.05 -13.63 20.64
N VAL A 212 6.20 -12.69 20.33
CA VAL A 212 6.50 -11.25 20.41
C VAL A 212 5.48 -10.56 21.28
N GLN A 213 5.91 -9.45 21.90
CA GLN A 213 4.99 -8.58 22.58
C GLN A 213 3.96 -8.05 21.60
N ASP A 214 2.69 -8.09 22.00
CA ASP A 214 1.58 -7.73 21.15
C ASP A 214 1.45 -6.20 21.02
N TYR A 215 1.95 -5.67 19.93
CA TYR A 215 1.82 -4.25 19.58
C TYR A 215 0.64 -3.96 18.63
N GLY A 216 -0.24 -4.95 18.40
CA GLY A 216 -1.44 -4.75 17.60
C GLY A 216 -1.25 -4.94 16.10
N HIS A 217 -0.32 -5.79 15.69
CA HIS A 217 -0.08 -6.13 14.28
C HIS A 217 -0.61 -7.51 13.91
N SER A 218 -1.01 -7.64 12.65
CA SER A 218 -1.33 -8.92 12.02
C SER A 218 -0.08 -9.78 11.84
N ARG A 219 -0.30 -11.07 11.66
CA ARG A 219 0.73 -12.03 11.30
C ARG A 219 0.76 -12.23 9.78
N VAL A 220 1.86 -12.76 9.28
CA VAL A 220 2.00 -13.06 7.84
C VAL A 220 0.87 -13.97 7.37
N GLU A 221 0.51 -14.95 8.18
CA GLU A 221 -0.56 -15.89 7.87
C GLU A 221 -1.95 -15.22 7.85
N ASP A 222 -2.18 -14.20 8.69
CA ASP A 222 -3.43 -13.44 8.66
C ASP A 222 -3.54 -12.61 7.36
N ALA A 223 -2.42 -12.04 6.89
CA ALA A 223 -2.37 -11.30 5.65
C ALA A 223 -2.58 -12.21 4.43
N ILE A 224 -2.03 -13.43 4.44
CA ILE A 224 -2.23 -14.44 3.38
C ILE A 224 -3.70 -14.89 3.35
N GLU A 225 -4.29 -15.19 4.50
CA GLU A 225 -5.70 -15.58 4.63
C GLU A 225 -6.63 -14.48 4.09
N LEU A 226 -6.40 -13.22 4.50
CA LEU A 226 -7.14 -12.08 3.98
C LEU A 226 -7.01 -11.95 2.46
N ALA A 227 -5.80 -12.08 1.92
CA ALA A 227 -5.55 -11.96 0.49
C ALA A 227 -6.26 -13.06 -0.32
N HIS A 228 -6.29 -14.29 0.18
CA HIS A 228 -7.02 -15.40 -0.42
C HIS A 228 -8.54 -15.17 -0.42
N GLU A 229 -9.11 -14.86 0.76
CA GLU A 229 -10.55 -14.64 0.89
C GLU A 229 -11.04 -13.43 0.08
N ALA A 230 -10.20 -12.39 -0.03
CA ALA A 230 -10.48 -11.20 -0.82
C ALA A 230 -10.23 -11.37 -2.33
N ALA A 231 -9.76 -12.53 -2.79
CA ALA A 231 -9.36 -12.78 -4.17
C ALA A 231 -8.36 -11.72 -4.71
N VAL A 232 -7.36 -11.39 -3.90
CA VAL A 232 -6.26 -10.49 -4.27
C VAL A 232 -5.28 -11.22 -5.19
N GLU A 233 -4.77 -10.55 -6.23
CA GLU A 233 -3.81 -11.18 -7.15
C GLU A 233 -2.39 -11.23 -6.56
N ARG A 234 -1.96 -10.15 -5.87
CA ARG A 234 -0.62 -10.04 -5.25
C ARG A 234 -0.71 -9.48 -3.84
N LEU A 235 -0.15 -10.20 -2.88
CA LEU A 235 0.11 -9.73 -1.53
C LEU A 235 1.56 -9.27 -1.41
N VAL A 236 1.77 -8.04 -0.96
CA VAL A 236 3.09 -7.53 -0.60
C VAL A 236 3.09 -7.22 0.89
N ILE A 237 3.81 -8.01 1.67
CA ILE A 237 4.01 -7.70 3.09
C ILE A 237 5.03 -6.59 3.25
N PHE A 238 4.78 -5.69 4.20
CA PHE A 238 5.69 -4.61 4.54
C PHE A 238 5.66 -4.31 6.04
N HIS A 239 6.21 -3.18 6.48
CA HIS A 239 6.35 -2.84 7.91
C HIS A 239 7.19 -3.90 8.64
N HIS A 240 8.33 -4.27 8.02
CA HIS A 240 9.19 -5.33 8.52
C HIS A 240 9.70 -5.00 9.92
N ALA A 241 9.70 -6.01 10.80
CA ALA A 241 10.24 -5.85 12.15
C ALA A 241 11.68 -5.35 12.10
N GLN A 242 12.02 -4.38 12.96
CA GLN A 242 13.34 -3.76 13.01
C GLN A 242 14.48 -4.77 13.24
N SER A 243 14.21 -5.88 13.92
CA SER A 243 15.19 -6.94 14.18
C SER A 243 15.31 -7.98 13.06
N ARG A 244 14.46 -7.91 12.02
CA ARG A 244 14.44 -8.92 10.94
C ARG A 244 15.44 -8.53 9.86
N THR A 245 16.51 -9.30 9.75
CA THR A 245 17.55 -9.10 8.72
C THR A 245 17.05 -9.46 7.32
N ASP A 246 17.78 -9.02 6.31
CA ASP A 246 17.52 -9.33 4.90
C ASP A 246 17.51 -10.84 4.64
N ASP A 247 18.45 -11.60 5.23
CA ASP A 247 18.50 -13.06 5.09
C ASP A 247 17.28 -13.74 5.73
N GLN A 248 16.79 -13.20 6.86
CA GLN A 248 15.58 -13.69 7.49
C GLN A 248 14.33 -13.37 6.66
N LEU A 249 14.27 -12.22 5.99
CA LEU A 249 13.19 -11.89 5.06
C LEU A 249 13.23 -12.78 3.83
N ASP A 250 14.40 -13.03 3.23
CA ASP A 250 14.56 -13.96 2.10
C ASP A 250 14.10 -15.39 2.47
N ALA A 251 14.48 -15.86 3.66
CA ALA A 251 14.05 -17.17 4.15
C ALA A 251 12.55 -17.25 4.36
N LEU A 252 11.95 -16.20 4.97
CA LEU A 252 10.51 -16.09 5.18
C LEU A 252 9.75 -16.11 3.86
N VAL A 253 10.11 -15.24 2.92
CA VAL A 253 9.46 -15.15 1.60
C VAL A 253 9.57 -16.49 0.86
N SER A 254 10.76 -17.10 0.86
CA SER A 254 10.98 -18.38 0.20
C SER A 254 10.15 -19.52 0.81
N SER A 255 9.93 -19.49 2.13
CA SER A 255 9.11 -20.47 2.83
C SER A 255 7.64 -20.38 2.44
N TYR A 256 7.06 -19.16 2.51
CA TYR A 256 5.64 -18.96 2.17
C TYR A 256 5.37 -19.14 0.67
N ARG A 257 6.29 -18.75 -0.21
CA ARG A 257 6.13 -19.02 -1.65
C ARG A 257 6.08 -20.50 -1.95
N ARG A 258 6.93 -21.32 -1.29
CA ARG A 258 6.86 -22.81 -1.43
C ARG A 258 5.53 -23.34 -0.92
N GLN A 259 5.10 -22.94 0.27
CA GLN A 259 3.81 -23.34 0.82
C GLN A 259 2.67 -23.03 -0.15
N LEU A 260 2.59 -21.81 -0.66
CA LEU A 260 1.56 -21.39 -1.61
C LEU A 260 1.62 -22.18 -2.93
N THR A 261 2.81 -22.54 -3.38
CA THR A 261 3.00 -23.41 -4.57
C THR A 261 2.51 -24.84 -4.29
N ASP A 262 2.82 -25.40 -3.14
CA ASP A 262 2.38 -26.74 -2.72
C ASP A 262 0.84 -26.78 -2.53
N GLU A 263 0.22 -25.67 -2.18
CA GLU A 263 -1.23 -25.48 -2.07
C GLU A 263 -1.91 -25.12 -3.41
N GLU A 264 -1.17 -25.07 -4.51
CA GLU A 264 -1.64 -24.64 -5.84
C GLU A 264 -2.32 -23.25 -5.83
N SER A 265 -1.91 -22.37 -4.91
CA SER A 265 -2.47 -21.03 -4.76
C SER A 265 -2.05 -20.11 -5.92
N PRO A 266 -2.98 -19.36 -6.52
CA PRO A 266 -2.64 -18.36 -7.53
C PRO A 266 -2.05 -17.06 -6.94
N LEU A 267 -2.03 -16.90 -5.62
CA LEU A 267 -1.59 -15.70 -4.94
C LEU A 267 -0.09 -15.47 -5.13
N ILE A 268 0.27 -14.32 -5.70
CA ILE A 268 1.66 -13.88 -5.75
C ILE A 268 2.01 -13.27 -4.38
N PHE A 269 3.03 -13.80 -3.73
CA PHE A 269 3.47 -13.35 -2.41
C PHE A 269 4.87 -12.73 -2.47
N ASP A 270 5.00 -11.50 -1.99
CA ASP A 270 6.26 -10.75 -1.94
C ASP A 270 6.43 -10.04 -0.59
N ALA A 271 7.66 -9.64 -0.28
CA ALA A 271 7.97 -8.67 0.76
C ALA A 271 8.52 -7.40 0.11
N ALA A 272 8.02 -6.24 0.54
CA ALA A 272 8.41 -4.94 0.00
C ALA A 272 9.90 -4.65 0.22
N ARG A 273 10.55 -4.06 -0.78
CA ARG A 273 11.93 -3.55 -0.71
C ARG A 273 11.94 -2.08 -1.13
N GLU A 274 12.78 -1.29 -0.51
CA GLU A 274 13.02 0.09 -0.96
C GLU A 274 13.56 0.09 -2.40
N GLY A 275 12.96 0.96 -3.23
CA GLY A 275 13.27 1.03 -4.65
C GLY A 275 12.46 0.11 -5.55
N ASP A 276 11.85 -0.96 -5.01
CA ASP A 276 11.03 -1.86 -5.81
C ASP A 276 9.83 -1.12 -6.42
N VAL A 277 9.59 -1.42 -7.68
CA VAL A 277 8.47 -0.91 -8.47
C VAL A 277 7.54 -2.04 -8.84
N VAL A 278 6.26 -1.89 -8.52
CA VAL A 278 5.20 -2.82 -8.90
C VAL A 278 4.32 -2.15 -9.95
N GLU A 279 4.31 -2.69 -11.16
CA GLU A 279 3.33 -2.31 -12.17
C GLU A 279 1.99 -2.96 -11.82
N VAL A 280 0.97 -2.13 -11.64
CA VAL A 280 -0.38 -2.60 -11.33
C VAL A 280 -1.12 -2.77 -12.65
N GLU A 281 -1.18 -4.01 -13.12
CA GLU A 281 -1.79 -4.38 -14.40
C GLU A 281 -3.10 -5.12 -14.16
N ILE A 282 -3.95 -5.18 -15.17
CA ILE A 282 -5.15 -6.00 -15.15
C ILE A 282 -4.78 -7.35 -15.74
N THR A 283 -4.89 -8.42 -14.96
CA THR A 283 -4.76 -9.76 -15.50
C THR A 283 -5.96 -10.03 -16.43
N MET A 284 -5.70 -10.10 -17.75
CA MET A 284 -6.73 -10.50 -18.70
C MET A 284 -6.96 -12.00 -18.56
N VAL A 285 -8.05 -12.38 -17.94
CA VAL A 285 -8.56 -13.75 -18.05
C VAL A 285 -9.05 -13.91 -19.51
N VAL A 286 -8.27 -14.58 -20.33
CA VAL A 286 -8.72 -15.00 -21.65
C VAL A 286 -9.70 -16.16 -21.40
N GLU A 287 -10.99 -15.86 -21.38
CA GLU A 287 -11.99 -16.91 -21.54
C GLU A 287 -11.77 -17.56 -22.91
N VAL A 288 -11.14 -18.73 -22.93
CA VAL A 288 -11.12 -19.58 -24.11
C VAL A 288 -12.54 -20.09 -24.28
N ALA A 289 -13.32 -19.37 -25.10
CA ALA A 289 -14.61 -19.86 -25.55
C ALA A 289 -14.35 -21.20 -26.23
N SER A 290 -14.76 -22.29 -25.59
CA SER A 290 -14.78 -23.61 -26.22
C SER A 290 -15.80 -23.57 -27.33
N PHE A 291 -15.32 -23.40 -28.58
CA PHE A 291 -16.11 -23.67 -29.77
C PHE A 291 -16.32 -25.19 -29.79
N ALA A 292 -17.43 -25.65 -29.18
CA ALA A 292 -18.01 -26.93 -29.46
C ALA A 292 -18.65 -26.87 -30.89
N GLY A 293 -17.84 -27.19 -31.89
CA GLY A 293 -18.32 -27.35 -33.25
C GLY A 293 -19.26 -28.52 -33.27
N ASN A 294 -20.56 -28.26 -33.45
CA ASN A 294 -21.55 -29.24 -33.89
C ASN A 294 -21.17 -29.68 -35.28
N PHE A 295 -20.56 -30.86 -35.42
CA PHE A 295 -20.51 -31.56 -36.70
C PHE A 295 -21.87 -32.24 -36.91
N ASP A 296 -22.76 -31.58 -37.65
CA ASP A 296 -23.95 -32.21 -38.20
C ASP A 296 -23.51 -33.27 -39.23
N HIS A 297 -23.70 -34.54 -38.88
CA HIS A 297 -23.64 -35.64 -39.84
C HIS A 297 -24.86 -35.60 -40.73
N HIS A 298 -24.74 -35.02 -41.91
CA HIS A 298 -25.70 -35.24 -43.00
C HIS A 298 -25.62 -36.71 -43.42
N HIS A 299 -26.66 -37.46 -43.10
CA HIS A 299 -26.98 -38.75 -43.69
C HIS A 299 -27.61 -38.49 -45.08
N ASP A 300 -26.88 -38.88 -46.12
CA ASP A 300 -27.38 -38.94 -47.50
C ASP A 300 -28.11 -40.28 -47.71
N PRO A 301 -29.39 -40.31 -48.08
CA PRO A 301 -30.10 -41.55 -48.40
C PRO A 301 -29.92 -41.90 -49.88
N SER A 302 -29.12 -42.90 -50.16
CA SER A 302 -29.02 -43.52 -51.50
C SER A 302 -30.35 -44.08 -51.97
N PRO A 303 -30.70 -43.93 -53.28
CA PRO A 303 -31.95 -44.41 -53.80
C PRO A 303 -31.95 -45.90 -54.09
N ALA A 304 -33.02 -46.61 -53.67
CA ALA A 304 -33.31 -48.00 -53.98
C ALA A 304 -33.55 -48.20 -55.46
N ARG A 305 -32.79 -49.12 -56.07
CA ARG A 305 -33.08 -49.62 -57.44
C ARG A 305 -34.22 -50.67 -57.39
N SER A 306 -35.31 -50.41 -58.15
CA SER A 306 -36.34 -51.36 -58.47
C SER A 306 -35.79 -52.44 -59.46
N ARG A 307 -36.08 -53.70 -59.21
CA ARG A 307 -36.13 -54.72 -60.21
C ARG A 307 -37.55 -55.32 -60.23
N THR A 308 -38.15 -55.23 -61.42
CA THR A 308 -39.25 -55.94 -61.99
C THR A 308 -39.87 -57.06 -61.19
#